data_905cff494502bf1bf616edb012be5ecb
#
_entry.id   905cff494502bf1bf616edb012be5ecb
#
_cell.length_a   1.000
_cell.length_b   1.000
_cell.length_c   1.000
_cell.angle_alpha   90.00
_cell.angle_beta   90.00
_cell.angle_gamma   90.00
#
_symmetry.space_group_name_H-M   'P 1'
#
loop_
_entity.id
_entity.type
_entity.pdbx_description
1 polymer ?
#
loop_
_entity_poly.entity_id
_entity_poly.type
_entity_poly.pdbx_seq_one_letter_code
_entity_poly.pdbx_strand_id
1 'polypeptide(L)'
;MELLLDGAGEAEVRRQWAELARLGLAAPRGDTHRPHITVAVAREIWPRIDRALAGLEFAPLPVRLGGLLIFGARRPILVRSVIVTAELLDLHRRVDELVSPCPGMPANTRPGAWTPHVTLARRVTAEQLGTAVDAVATDHEFPAVAVGIRRWDGDARQEHVAVGGR
;
A
#
# COMPACT_ATOMS: atom_id res chain seq x y z
N MET A 1 -3.44 8.39 1.32
CA MET A 1 -3.48 7.78 2.66
C MET A 1 -3.05 6.34 2.56
N GLU A 2 -2.18 5.92 3.47
CA GLU A 2 -1.48 4.64 3.41
C GLU A 2 -1.50 3.98 4.80
N LEU A 3 -1.84 2.67 4.84
CA LEU A 3 -1.62 1.86 6.04
C LEU A 3 -0.17 1.42 6.08
N LEU A 4 0.48 1.59 7.22
CA LEU A 4 1.84 1.13 7.48
C LEU A 4 1.80 -0.27 8.10
N LEU A 5 2.72 -1.10 7.67
CA LEU A 5 2.89 -2.44 8.23
C LEU A 5 3.79 -2.41 9.48
N ASP A 6 3.65 -3.42 10.32
CA ASP A 6 4.57 -3.70 11.42
C ASP A 6 5.96 -4.08 10.91
N GLY A 7 6.93 -4.12 11.83
CA GLY A 7 8.33 -4.38 11.48
C GLY A 7 8.55 -5.71 10.76
N ALA A 8 7.79 -6.75 11.08
CA ALA A 8 7.92 -8.06 10.44
C ALA A 8 7.37 -8.03 9.00
N GLY A 9 6.18 -7.48 8.79
CA GLY A 9 5.59 -7.32 7.47
C GLY A 9 6.41 -6.39 6.58
N GLU A 10 6.90 -5.28 7.12
CA GLU A 10 7.79 -4.36 6.41
C GLU A 10 9.09 -5.05 5.98
N ALA A 11 9.74 -5.80 6.87
CA ALA A 11 11.00 -6.50 6.60
C ALA A 11 10.83 -7.52 5.46
N GLU A 12 9.75 -8.30 5.46
CA GLU A 12 9.49 -9.28 4.41
C GLU A 12 9.27 -8.60 3.04
N VAL A 13 8.49 -7.52 2.97
CA VAL A 13 8.31 -6.78 1.71
C VAL A 13 9.63 -6.17 1.25
N ARG A 14 10.45 -5.61 2.16
CA ARG A 14 11.77 -5.07 1.81
C ARG A 14 12.73 -6.15 1.31
N ARG A 15 12.65 -7.38 1.82
CA ARG A 15 13.39 -8.52 1.30
C ARG A 15 13.01 -8.78 -0.17
N GLN A 16 11.70 -8.80 -0.48
CA GLN A 16 11.22 -8.96 -1.85
C GLN A 16 11.67 -7.80 -2.76
N TRP A 17 11.66 -6.58 -2.29
CA TRP A 17 12.21 -5.43 -3.04
C TRP A 17 13.70 -5.60 -3.34
N ALA A 18 14.48 -6.13 -2.39
CA ALA A 18 15.90 -6.38 -2.61
C ALA A 18 16.15 -7.46 -3.67
N GLU A 19 15.36 -8.55 -3.68
CA GLU A 19 15.45 -9.57 -4.72
C GLU A 19 15.13 -8.99 -6.11
N LEU A 20 14.04 -8.22 -6.23
CA LEU A 20 13.67 -7.58 -7.49
C LEU A 20 14.72 -6.56 -7.95
N ALA A 21 15.32 -5.82 -7.02
CA ALA A 21 16.38 -4.88 -7.34
C ALA A 21 17.66 -5.56 -7.86
N ARG A 22 18.00 -6.76 -7.37
CA ARG A 22 19.13 -7.57 -7.90
C ARG A 22 18.91 -7.98 -9.34
N LEU A 23 17.66 -8.14 -9.75
CA LEU A 23 17.25 -8.42 -11.13
C LEU A 23 17.16 -7.15 -12.00
N GLY A 24 17.55 -5.99 -11.49
CA GLY A 24 17.48 -4.72 -12.21
C GLY A 24 16.06 -4.15 -12.33
N LEU A 25 15.10 -4.67 -11.58
CA LEU A 25 13.72 -4.19 -11.61
C LEU A 25 13.56 -2.91 -10.77
N ALA A 26 12.61 -2.06 -11.18
CA ALA A 26 12.31 -0.81 -10.51
C ALA A 26 11.47 -1.05 -9.23
N ALA A 27 12.08 -1.66 -8.21
CA ALA A 27 11.52 -1.74 -6.87
C ALA A 27 11.59 -0.37 -6.17
N PRO A 28 10.67 -0.08 -5.24
CA PRO A 28 10.75 1.13 -4.43
C PRO A 28 12.09 1.20 -3.68
N ARG A 29 12.67 2.40 -3.59
CA ARG A 29 13.98 2.64 -2.96
C ARG A 29 13.93 3.87 -2.07
N GLY A 30 14.82 3.89 -1.07
CA GLY A 30 15.00 5.01 -0.15
C GLY A 30 14.23 4.84 1.17
N ASP A 31 14.72 5.51 2.20
CA ASP A 31 14.23 5.36 3.57
C ASP A 31 12.80 5.91 3.77
N THR A 32 12.40 6.87 2.94
CA THR A 32 11.05 7.44 2.94
C THR A 32 10.02 6.53 2.27
N HIS A 33 10.47 5.56 1.44
CA HIS A 33 9.61 4.57 0.80
C HIS A 33 9.43 3.38 1.74
N ARG A 34 8.32 3.38 2.45
CA ARG A 34 7.92 2.26 3.33
C ARG A 34 6.91 1.37 2.61
N PRO A 35 6.95 0.05 2.82
CA PRO A 35 5.86 -0.84 2.45
C PRO A 35 4.53 -0.35 3.02
N HIS A 36 3.52 -0.25 2.18
CA HIS A 36 2.23 0.31 2.59
C HIS A 36 1.09 -0.26 1.76
N ILE A 37 -0.11 -0.18 2.32
CA ILE A 37 -1.37 -0.44 1.63
C ILE A 37 -2.04 0.91 1.39
N THR A 38 -2.23 1.30 0.13
CA THR A 38 -2.94 2.55 -0.19
C THR A 38 -4.43 2.39 0.08
N VAL A 39 -4.99 3.23 0.93
CA VAL A 39 -6.43 3.22 1.29
C VAL A 39 -7.21 4.38 0.70
N ALA A 40 -6.56 5.49 0.38
CA ALA A 40 -7.19 6.59 -0.35
C ALA A 40 -6.13 7.39 -1.09
N VAL A 41 -6.52 7.93 -2.25
CA VAL A 41 -5.71 8.86 -3.05
C VAL A 41 -6.58 10.07 -3.36
N ALA A 42 -6.02 11.26 -3.28
CA ALA A 42 -6.63 12.48 -3.78
C ALA A 42 -5.54 13.37 -4.38
N ARG A 43 -5.91 14.24 -5.31
CA ARG A 43 -4.96 15.20 -5.87
C ARG A 43 -4.47 16.20 -4.82
N GLU A 44 -5.35 16.54 -3.89
CA GLU A 44 -5.06 17.42 -2.77
C GLU A 44 -5.78 16.88 -1.53
N ILE A 45 -5.09 16.78 -0.41
CA ILE A 45 -5.68 16.40 0.87
C ILE A 45 -5.57 17.61 1.80
N TRP A 46 -6.73 18.13 2.21
CA TRP A 46 -6.79 19.34 3.00
C TRP A 46 -6.34 19.13 4.45
N PRO A 47 -5.71 20.13 5.10
CA PRO A 47 -5.21 20.01 6.48
C PRO A 47 -6.27 19.60 7.52
N ARG A 48 -7.56 19.94 7.25
CA ARG A 48 -8.67 19.49 8.11
C ARG A 48 -8.84 17.97 8.13
N ILE A 49 -8.45 17.29 7.05
CA ILE A 49 -8.52 15.82 6.94
C ILE A 49 -7.46 15.18 7.84
N ASP A 50 -6.27 15.76 7.92
CA ASP A 50 -5.22 15.27 8.84
C ASP A 50 -5.72 15.31 10.30
N ARG A 51 -6.45 16.38 10.69
CA ARG A 51 -7.05 16.49 12.02
C ARG A 51 -8.18 15.48 12.24
N ALA A 52 -9.02 15.27 11.23
CA ALA A 52 -10.10 14.29 11.30
C ALA A 52 -9.55 12.86 11.41
N LEU A 53 -8.49 12.55 10.66
CA LEU A 53 -7.81 11.26 10.73
C LEU A 53 -7.14 11.05 12.10
N ALA A 54 -6.53 12.07 12.69
CA ALA A 54 -5.96 11.98 14.03
C ALA A 54 -7.00 11.62 15.11
N GLY A 55 -8.27 11.92 14.87
CA GLY A 55 -9.41 11.53 15.71
C GLY A 55 -10.04 10.18 15.31
N LEU A 56 -9.56 9.53 14.26
CA LEU A 56 -10.08 8.24 13.85
C LEU A 56 -9.71 7.16 14.87
N GLU A 57 -10.70 6.48 15.39
CA GLU A 57 -10.44 5.29 16.22
C GLU A 57 -9.77 4.22 15.39
N PHE A 58 -8.51 3.93 15.71
CA PHE A 58 -7.67 2.97 15.02
C PHE A 58 -7.00 2.05 16.03
N ALA A 59 -7.20 0.75 15.85
CA ALA A 59 -6.45 -0.28 16.53
C ALA A 59 -5.57 -1.03 15.51
N PRO A 60 -4.39 -1.56 15.91
CA PRO A 60 -3.61 -2.41 15.04
C PRO A 60 -4.45 -3.53 14.43
N LEU A 61 -4.44 -3.62 13.10
CA LEU A 61 -5.31 -4.53 12.34
C LEU A 61 -4.48 -5.67 11.75
N PRO A 62 -4.71 -6.93 12.14
CA PRO A 62 -4.10 -8.07 11.47
C PRO A 62 -4.47 -8.10 9.99
N VAL A 63 -3.47 -8.25 9.14
CA VAL A 63 -3.62 -8.40 7.68
C VAL A 63 -2.80 -9.58 7.20
N ARG A 64 -3.12 -10.12 6.03
CA ARG A 64 -2.33 -11.17 5.40
C ARG A 64 -2.01 -10.75 3.97
N LEU A 65 -0.74 -10.82 3.63
CA LEU A 65 -0.29 -10.56 2.28
C LEU A 65 -0.35 -11.89 1.49
N GLY A 66 -1.14 -11.88 0.44
CA GLY A 66 -1.50 -13.07 -0.35
C GLY A 66 -0.69 -13.22 -1.63
N GLY A 67 -1.32 -13.69 -2.68
CA GLY A 67 -0.72 -13.95 -3.97
C GLY A 67 -0.26 -12.69 -4.71
N LEU A 68 0.43 -12.89 -5.82
CA LEU A 68 0.88 -11.81 -6.70
C LEU A 68 -0.23 -11.39 -7.65
N LEU A 69 -0.32 -10.09 -7.91
CA LEU A 69 -1.19 -9.50 -8.93
C LEU A 69 -0.38 -8.59 -9.84
N ILE A 70 -0.89 -8.38 -11.05
CA ILE A 70 -0.30 -7.49 -12.03
C ILE A 70 -1.35 -6.46 -12.43
N PHE A 71 -1.03 -5.19 -12.27
CA PHE A 71 -1.88 -4.10 -12.70
C PHE A 71 -1.34 -3.44 -13.96
N GLY A 72 -2.26 -3.10 -14.87
CA GLY A 72 -1.96 -2.42 -16.12
C GLY A 72 -1.31 -3.32 -17.16
N ALA A 73 -1.45 -2.94 -18.44
CA ALA A 73 -0.90 -3.69 -19.57
C ALA A 73 0.35 -3.07 -20.18
N ARG A 74 0.38 -1.73 -20.32
CA ARG A 74 1.50 -1.03 -20.98
C ARG A 74 2.69 -0.77 -20.05
N ARG A 75 2.44 -0.62 -18.77
CA ARG A 75 3.45 -0.40 -17.73
C ARG A 75 3.07 -1.23 -16.52
N PRO A 76 3.24 -2.54 -16.60
CA PRO A 76 2.84 -3.46 -15.56
C PRO A 76 3.45 -3.08 -14.20
N ILE A 77 2.63 -3.23 -13.18
CA ILE A 77 3.03 -3.06 -11.78
C ILE A 77 2.82 -4.40 -11.11
N LEU A 78 3.89 -4.99 -10.61
CA LEU A 78 3.82 -6.20 -9.80
C LEU A 78 3.52 -5.82 -8.36
N VAL A 79 2.50 -6.43 -7.81
CA VAL A 79 2.05 -6.16 -6.44
C VAL A 79 1.77 -7.47 -5.70
N ARG A 80 1.81 -7.40 -4.39
CA ARG A 80 1.30 -8.44 -3.51
C ARG A 80 -0.10 -8.05 -3.04
N SER A 81 -1.07 -8.96 -3.24
CA SER A 81 -2.43 -8.74 -2.76
C SER A 81 -2.47 -8.70 -1.23
N VAL A 82 -3.48 -8.07 -0.68
CA VAL A 82 -3.83 -8.18 0.73
C VAL A 82 -5.17 -8.92 0.81
N ILE A 83 -5.25 -9.94 1.67
CA ILE A 83 -6.48 -10.69 1.88
C ILE A 83 -7.52 -9.75 2.50
N VAL A 84 -8.66 -9.68 1.83
CA VAL A 84 -9.75 -8.78 2.24
C VAL A 84 -10.49 -9.38 3.43
N THR A 85 -10.61 -8.61 4.51
CA THR A 85 -11.45 -8.93 5.67
C THR A 85 -12.51 -7.86 5.87
N ALA A 86 -13.54 -8.15 6.65
CA ALA A 86 -14.60 -7.19 6.95
C ALA A 86 -14.04 -5.96 7.68
N GLU A 87 -13.10 -6.16 8.59
CA GLU A 87 -12.45 -5.10 9.37
C GLU A 87 -11.61 -4.18 8.47
N LEU A 88 -10.89 -4.76 7.50
CA LEU A 88 -10.11 -3.99 6.54
C LEU A 88 -11.02 -3.15 5.63
N LEU A 89 -12.13 -3.71 5.19
CA LEU A 89 -13.12 -2.97 4.39
C LEU A 89 -13.80 -1.85 5.20
N ASP A 90 -14.12 -2.10 6.48
CA ASP A 90 -14.69 -1.08 7.34
C ASP A 90 -13.71 0.08 7.56
N LEU A 91 -12.44 -0.22 7.85
CA LEU A 91 -11.40 0.78 7.97
C LEU A 91 -11.26 1.59 6.68
N HIS A 92 -11.21 0.92 5.52
CA HIS A 92 -11.14 1.58 4.22
C HIS A 92 -12.34 2.52 3.99
N ARG A 93 -13.56 2.07 4.28
CA ARG A 93 -14.78 2.89 4.16
C ARG A 93 -14.71 4.14 5.05
N ARG A 94 -14.30 4.00 6.32
CA ARG A 94 -14.17 5.14 7.24
C ARG A 94 -13.13 6.16 6.77
N VAL A 95 -11.99 5.69 6.25
CA VAL A 95 -10.97 6.59 5.67
C VAL A 95 -11.48 7.25 4.39
N ASP A 96 -12.18 6.50 3.53
CA ASP A 96 -12.78 7.04 2.30
C ASP A 96 -13.81 8.14 2.61
N GLU A 97 -14.68 7.94 3.60
CA GLU A 97 -15.66 8.94 4.03
C GLU A 97 -14.99 10.25 4.46
N LEU A 98 -13.87 10.18 5.19
CA LEU A 98 -13.12 11.37 5.60
C LEU A 98 -12.46 12.08 4.41
N VAL A 99 -11.89 11.32 3.47
CA VAL A 99 -11.14 11.87 2.33
C VAL A 99 -12.05 12.24 1.16
N SER A 100 -13.25 11.69 1.07
CA SER A 100 -14.19 11.87 -0.05
C SER A 100 -14.49 13.32 -0.46
N PRO A 101 -14.44 14.34 0.42
CA PRO A 101 -14.60 15.72 0.00
C PRO A 101 -13.39 16.27 -0.78
N CYS A 102 -12.23 15.61 -0.73
CA CYS A 102 -11.03 16.05 -1.41
C CYS A 102 -11.11 15.82 -2.92
N PRO A 103 -10.52 16.72 -3.74
CA PRO A 103 -10.61 16.61 -5.19
C PRO A 103 -9.71 15.53 -5.77
N GLY A 104 -10.14 14.93 -6.89
CA GLY A 104 -9.31 14.07 -7.72
C GLY A 104 -9.09 12.67 -7.17
N MET A 105 -10.03 12.14 -6.42
CA MET A 105 -10.02 10.74 -5.99
C MET A 105 -10.31 9.81 -7.18
N PRO A 106 -9.42 8.85 -7.49
CA PRO A 106 -9.65 7.90 -8.58
C PRO A 106 -10.69 6.85 -8.17
N ALA A 107 -11.51 6.43 -9.14
CA ALA A 107 -12.60 5.49 -8.90
C ALA A 107 -12.13 4.14 -8.33
N ASN A 108 -10.95 3.67 -8.73
CA ASN A 108 -10.39 2.38 -8.31
C ASN A 108 -9.85 2.36 -6.86
N THR A 109 -9.91 3.47 -6.15
CA THR A 109 -9.61 3.53 -4.71
C THR A 109 -10.86 3.68 -3.85
N ARG A 110 -12.05 3.73 -4.45
CA ARG A 110 -13.32 3.90 -3.75
C ARG A 110 -13.86 2.56 -3.24
N PRO A 111 -14.69 2.55 -2.20
CA PRO A 111 -15.41 1.36 -1.76
C PRO A 111 -16.13 0.66 -2.90
N GLY A 112 -16.01 -0.66 -2.98
CA GLY A 112 -16.56 -1.48 -4.05
C GLY A 112 -15.67 -1.62 -5.30
N ALA A 113 -14.62 -0.79 -5.46
CA ALA A 113 -13.69 -0.85 -6.58
C ALA A 113 -12.22 -0.99 -6.13
N TRP A 114 -11.98 -0.98 -4.83
CA TRP A 114 -10.64 -1.05 -4.25
C TRP A 114 -10.07 -2.47 -4.24
N THR A 115 -8.82 -2.60 -4.68
CA THR A 115 -8.05 -3.84 -4.59
C THR A 115 -6.85 -3.58 -3.67
N PRO A 116 -6.91 -3.99 -2.39
CA PRO A 116 -5.82 -3.77 -1.44
C PRO A 116 -4.56 -4.54 -1.85
N HIS A 117 -3.43 -3.85 -1.83
CA HIS A 117 -2.15 -4.41 -2.25
C HIS A 117 -0.96 -3.63 -1.73
N VAL A 118 0.20 -4.29 -1.76
CA VAL A 118 1.51 -3.66 -1.54
C VAL A 118 2.30 -3.72 -2.84
N THR A 119 2.82 -2.59 -3.30
CA THR A 119 3.61 -2.51 -4.54
C THR A 119 4.99 -3.16 -4.35
N LEU A 120 5.36 -4.08 -5.25
CA LEU A 120 6.67 -4.72 -5.29
C LEU A 120 7.59 -4.12 -6.35
N ALA A 121 7.12 -3.97 -7.58
CA ALA A 121 7.90 -3.35 -8.65
C ALA A 121 7.00 -2.62 -9.64
N ARG A 122 7.54 -1.60 -10.29
CA ARG A 122 6.85 -0.80 -11.31
C ARG A 122 7.55 -0.96 -12.66
N ARG A 123 6.78 -0.83 -13.75
CA ARG A 123 7.29 -0.89 -15.13
C ARG A 123 8.02 -2.20 -15.44
N VAL A 124 7.51 -3.30 -14.92
CA VAL A 124 8.01 -4.66 -15.23
C VAL A 124 7.63 -4.98 -16.66
N THR A 125 8.59 -5.32 -17.52
CA THR A 125 8.25 -5.73 -18.90
C THR A 125 7.69 -7.15 -18.93
N ALA A 126 7.06 -7.52 -20.04
CA ALA A 126 6.53 -8.87 -20.19
C ALA A 126 7.64 -9.94 -20.09
N GLU A 127 8.82 -9.63 -20.63
CA GLU A 127 9.99 -10.52 -20.60
C GLU A 127 10.55 -10.68 -19.16
N GLN A 128 10.44 -9.63 -18.34
CA GLN A 128 10.91 -9.65 -16.96
C GLN A 128 9.93 -10.32 -15.99
N LEU A 129 8.68 -10.49 -16.41
CA LEU A 129 7.61 -10.86 -15.48
C LEU A 129 7.79 -12.25 -14.88
N GLY A 130 8.15 -13.24 -15.69
CA GLY A 130 8.43 -14.61 -15.22
C GLY A 130 9.52 -14.62 -14.14
N THR A 131 10.67 -14.03 -14.46
CA THR A 131 11.80 -13.92 -13.52
C THR A 131 11.44 -13.13 -12.26
N ALA A 132 10.63 -12.07 -12.38
CA ALA A 132 10.18 -11.29 -11.25
C ALA A 132 9.24 -12.10 -10.32
N VAL A 133 8.33 -12.89 -10.92
CA VAL A 133 7.45 -13.79 -10.18
C VAL A 133 8.28 -14.84 -9.44
N ASP A 134 9.19 -15.53 -10.15
CA ASP A 134 10.03 -16.59 -9.55
C ASP A 134 10.86 -16.06 -8.36
N ALA A 135 11.35 -14.82 -8.46
CA ALA A 135 12.17 -14.22 -7.40
C ALA A 135 11.40 -13.91 -6.11
N VAL A 136 10.11 -13.62 -6.22
CA VAL A 136 9.28 -13.21 -5.07
C VAL A 136 8.09 -14.12 -4.81
N ALA A 137 7.87 -15.15 -5.65
CA ALA A 137 6.87 -16.14 -5.39
C ALA A 137 7.19 -16.84 -4.06
N THR A 138 6.22 -16.81 -3.18
CA THR A 138 6.24 -17.59 -1.94
C THR A 138 5.05 -18.52 -2.01
N ASP A 139 5.24 -19.76 -1.61
CA ASP A 139 4.16 -20.76 -1.62
C ASP A 139 3.07 -20.44 -0.58
N HIS A 140 3.31 -19.42 0.23
CA HIS A 140 2.46 -19.10 1.37
C HIS A 140 2.15 -17.60 1.47
N GLU A 141 0.96 -17.33 1.96
CA GLU A 141 0.62 -16.03 2.51
C GLU A 141 1.46 -15.77 3.76
N PHE A 142 1.80 -14.51 4.02
CA PHE A 142 2.46 -14.17 5.27
C PHE A 142 1.66 -13.13 6.06
N PRO A 143 1.62 -13.27 7.39
CA PRO A 143 0.92 -12.34 8.26
C PRO A 143 1.70 -11.03 8.39
N ALA A 144 0.97 -9.96 8.62
CA ALA A 144 1.47 -8.65 9.04
C ALA A 144 0.41 -7.95 9.88
N VAL A 145 0.75 -6.83 10.45
CA VAL A 145 -0.19 -5.99 11.18
C VAL A 145 -0.13 -4.58 10.57
N ALA A 146 -1.28 -4.04 10.20
CA ALA A 146 -1.38 -2.61 9.90
C ALA A 146 -1.35 -1.85 11.23
N VAL A 147 -0.28 -1.07 11.46
CA VAL A 147 -0.01 -0.43 12.76
C VAL A 147 -0.26 1.07 12.78
N GLY A 148 -0.56 1.66 11.64
CA GLY A 148 -0.83 3.09 11.58
C GLY A 148 -1.28 3.55 10.21
N ILE A 149 -1.78 4.79 10.16
CA ILE A 149 -2.17 5.47 8.93
C ILE A 149 -1.28 6.69 8.76
N ARG A 150 -0.70 6.84 7.57
CA ARG A 150 0.03 8.05 7.20
C ARG A 150 -0.59 8.73 5.99
N ARG A 151 -0.42 10.03 5.88
CA ARG A 151 -0.51 10.75 4.61
C ARG A 151 0.88 10.85 4.00
N TRP A 152 1.03 10.38 2.79
CA TRP A 152 2.20 10.63 1.97
C TRP A 152 1.90 11.73 0.97
N ASP A 153 2.68 12.80 1.01
CA ASP A 153 2.68 13.86 0.01
C ASP A 153 3.75 13.55 -1.03
N GLY A 154 3.31 13.14 -2.21
CA GLY A 154 4.21 12.71 -3.29
C GLY A 154 4.98 13.87 -3.92
N ASP A 155 4.43 15.08 -3.92
CA ASP A 155 5.04 16.27 -4.50
C ASP A 155 6.11 16.84 -3.55
N ALA A 156 5.77 16.98 -2.28
CA ALA A 156 6.68 17.45 -1.24
C ALA A 156 7.64 16.36 -0.73
N ARG A 157 7.36 15.07 -1.02
CA ARG A 157 8.06 13.90 -0.47
C ARG A 157 8.09 13.89 1.05
N GLN A 158 6.96 14.25 1.65
CA GLN A 158 6.80 14.37 3.09
C GLN A 158 5.80 13.35 3.63
N GLU A 159 6.16 12.80 4.77
CA GLU A 159 5.33 11.91 5.56
C GLU A 159 4.65 12.69 6.70
N HIS A 160 3.35 12.46 6.85
CA HIS A 160 2.57 12.94 8.00
C HIS A 160 1.89 11.72 8.63
N VAL A 161 2.36 11.28 9.78
CA VAL A 161 1.70 10.19 10.53
C VAL A 161 0.41 10.76 11.12
N ALA A 162 -0.72 10.17 10.75
CA ALA A 162 -2.03 10.62 11.20
C ALA A 162 -2.48 9.87 12.47
N VAL A 163 -2.31 8.54 12.48
CA VAL A 163 -2.74 7.67 13.60
C VAL A 163 -1.78 6.50 13.74
N GLY A 164 -1.44 6.10 14.96
CA GLY A 164 -0.55 4.96 15.21
C GLY A 164 0.89 5.19 14.73
N GLY A 165 1.57 4.16 14.30
CA GLY A 165 2.85 4.29 13.60
C GLY A 165 4.11 4.20 14.48
N ARG A 166 4.08 3.45 15.58
CA ARG A 166 5.29 3.04 16.32
C ARG A 166 5.63 1.61 16.05
#